data_70a342a187230b9c1e5241bba1f8123e
#
_entry.id   70a342a187230b9c1e5241bba1f8123e
#
_cell.length_a   1.000
_cell.length_b   1.000
_cell.length_c   1.000
_cell.angle_alpha   90.00
_cell.angle_beta   90.00
_cell.angle_gamma   90.00
#
_symmetry.space_group_name_H-M   'P 1'
#
loop_
_entity.id
_entity.type
_entity.pdbx_description
1 polymer ?
#
loop_
_entity_poly.entity_id
_entity_poly.type
_entity_poly.pdbx_seq_one_letter_code
_entity_poly.pdbx_strand_id
1 'polypeptide(L)'
;MDLVLTLIAAPNSNALGDDIVARAKTVLAAAGARVGDVLWLAAGEACDIGFAGLSLDIADTALRDAGLGVDAVTQTAKTRRKKLLIADMDSTMVTGETLDELAAFAGVKDHVAAITARAMNGELDFEAALDERVGLLDGMSTDMLAEAWKEIEYTGGAKTLVATMKANGAFAALVSGGFDYFTGAVRRELGFDFDQANVLITQDGKLTGKVQKPVLDRQAKVDALEKLTAEQGIGVEDAIAVGDGANDLQMISLAGTGVAFHAKPAVQEQARICINHGDLTALLYLQGYAKSDFVI
;
A
#
# COMPACT_ATOMS: atom_id res chain seq x y z
N MET A 1 -2.64 -27.34 -8.76
CA MET A 1 -1.31 -26.75 -8.67
C MET A 1 -1.27 -25.93 -7.40
N ASP A 2 -0.15 -25.97 -6.68
CA ASP A 2 -0.08 -25.32 -5.35
C ASP A 2 0.37 -23.86 -5.43
N LEU A 3 0.95 -23.46 -6.57
CA LEU A 3 1.42 -22.11 -6.83
C LEU A 3 0.60 -21.45 -7.93
N VAL A 4 0.52 -20.14 -7.89
CA VAL A 4 -0.17 -19.31 -8.87
C VAL A 4 0.71 -18.12 -9.24
N LEU A 5 0.78 -17.80 -10.52
CA LEU A 5 1.23 -16.53 -11.07
C LEU A 5 0.00 -15.69 -11.35
N THR A 6 -0.08 -14.50 -10.77
CA THR A 6 -1.09 -13.50 -11.12
C THR A 6 -0.43 -12.42 -11.98
N LEU A 7 -0.93 -12.22 -13.19
CA LEU A 7 -0.54 -11.11 -14.08
C LEU A 7 -1.57 -10.01 -13.98
N ILE A 8 -1.11 -8.75 -13.86
CA ILE A 8 -1.98 -7.58 -13.68
C ILE A 8 -1.47 -6.43 -14.54
N ALA A 9 -2.35 -5.89 -15.37
CA ALA A 9 -2.12 -4.67 -16.16
C ALA A 9 -2.83 -3.48 -15.51
N ALA A 10 -2.51 -2.28 -16.00
CA ALA A 10 -3.21 -1.07 -15.61
C ALA A 10 -4.72 -1.18 -15.90
N PRO A 11 -5.60 -0.69 -15.01
CA PRO A 11 -7.04 -0.78 -15.18
C PRO A 11 -7.50 -0.18 -16.52
N ASN A 12 -8.41 -0.86 -17.20
CA ASN A 12 -8.99 -0.44 -18.48
C ASN A 12 -7.99 -0.24 -19.64
N SER A 13 -6.72 -0.62 -19.47
CA SER A 13 -5.70 -0.51 -20.53
C SER A 13 -5.86 -1.56 -21.62
N ASN A 14 -6.50 -2.69 -21.32
CA ASN A 14 -6.50 -3.91 -22.16
C ASN A 14 -5.10 -4.37 -22.54
N ALA A 15 -4.08 -4.06 -21.72
CA ALA A 15 -2.70 -4.36 -22.02
C ALA A 15 -2.33 -5.83 -21.79
N LEU A 16 -3.11 -6.57 -20.99
CA LEU A 16 -2.87 -7.99 -20.76
C LEU A 16 -3.50 -8.83 -21.89
N GLY A 17 -2.76 -9.01 -23.00
CA GLY A 17 -3.15 -9.85 -24.12
C GLY A 17 -2.66 -11.28 -24.03
N ASP A 18 -3.14 -12.13 -24.95
CA ASP A 18 -2.75 -13.54 -25.06
C ASP A 18 -1.25 -13.72 -25.32
N ASP A 19 -0.58 -12.78 -25.96
CA ASP A 19 0.86 -12.73 -26.20
C ASP A 19 1.67 -12.63 -24.91
N ILE A 20 1.29 -11.73 -23.99
CA ILE A 20 1.93 -11.60 -22.67
C ILE A 20 1.71 -12.87 -21.83
N VAL A 21 0.49 -13.38 -21.85
CA VAL A 21 0.13 -14.64 -21.16
C VAL A 21 0.95 -15.80 -21.70
N ALA A 22 1.05 -15.96 -23.02
CA ALA A 22 1.85 -17.02 -23.64
C ALA A 22 3.35 -16.86 -23.31
N ARG A 23 3.87 -15.64 -23.29
CA ARG A 23 5.24 -15.36 -22.92
C ARG A 23 5.52 -15.71 -21.46
N ALA A 24 4.63 -15.35 -20.52
CA ALA A 24 4.76 -15.71 -19.10
C ALA A 24 4.75 -17.23 -18.91
N LYS A 25 3.87 -17.95 -19.59
CA LYS A 25 3.84 -19.42 -19.57
C LYS A 25 5.13 -20.03 -20.10
N THR A 26 5.68 -19.49 -21.17
CA THR A 26 6.95 -19.94 -21.76
C THR A 26 8.11 -19.74 -20.78
N VAL A 27 8.18 -18.59 -20.11
CA VAL A 27 9.20 -18.28 -19.10
C VAL A 27 9.15 -19.28 -17.94
N LEU A 28 7.97 -19.53 -17.38
CA LEU A 28 7.81 -20.50 -16.29
C LEU A 28 8.19 -21.93 -16.74
N ALA A 29 7.77 -22.35 -17.94
CA ALA A 29 8.10 -23.65 -18.48
C ALA A 29 9.60 -23.82 -18.73
N ALA A 30 10.28 -22.81 -19.27
CA ALA A 30 11.73 -22.79 -19.49
C ALA A 30 12.52 -22.85 -18.17
N ALA A 31 11.99 -22.28 -17.08
CA ALA A 31 12.53 -22.38 -15.74
C ALA A 31 12.27 -23.78 -15.08
N GLY A 32 11.49 -24.66 -15.72
CA GLY A 32 11.23 -26.04 -15.26
C GLY A 32 9.86 -26.24 -14.61
N ALA A 33 8.96 -25.27 -14.65
CA ALA A 33 7.62 -25.41 -14.10
C ALA A 33 6.71 -26.26 -15.00
N ARG A 34 5.80 -27.00 -14.38
CA ARG A 34 4.58 -27.48 -15.05
C ARG A 34 3.55 -26.37 -14.96
N VAL A 35 3.12 -25.87 -16.12
CA VAL A 35 2.23 -24.71 -16.23
C VAL A 35 0.82 -25.17 -16.60
N GLY A 36 -0.17 -24.66 -15.90
CA GLY A 36 -1.58 -24.98 -16.10
C GLY A 36 -2.32 -24.05 -17.05
N ASP A 37 -3.64 -24.09 -16.92
CA ASP A 37 -4.53 -23.24 -17.68
C ASP A 37 -4.59 -21.82 -17.12
N VAL A 38 -5.07 -20.90 -17.94
CA VAL A 38 -5.30 -19.50 -17.60
C VAL A 38 -6.71 -19.35 -17.03
N LEU A 39 -6.81 -18.70 -15.88
CA LEU A 39 -8.07 -18.25 -15.31
C LEU A 39 -8.13 -16.73 -15.37
N TRP A 40 -8.98 -16.18 -16.23
CA TRP A 40 -9.19 -14.74 -16.30
C TRP A 40 -9.96 -14.24 -15.07
N LEU A 41 -9.37 -13.31 -14.31
CA LEU A 41 -10.01 -12.60 -13.21
C LEU A 41 -10.71 -11.32 -13.72
N ALA A 42 -10.12 -10.70 -14.75
CA ALA A 42 -10.69 -9.61 -15.53
C ALA A 42 -10.11 -9.67 -16.95
N ALA A 43 -10.95 -9.68 -17.96
CA ALA A 43 -10.50 -9.76 -19.35
C ALA A 43 -9.63 -8.55 -19.72
N GLY A 44 -8.43 -8.80 -20.26
CA GLY A 44 -7.48 -7.77 -20.66
C GLY A 44 -6.79 -7.02 -19.51
N GLU A 45 -7.08 -7.37 -18.25
CA GLU A 45 -6.57 -6.67 -17.06
C GLU A 45 -5.87 -7.59 -16.06
N ALA A 46 -6.48 -8.74 -15.71
CA ALA A 46 -5.85 -9.65 -14.76
C ALA A 46 -6.17 -11.12 -15.03
N CYS A 47 -5.18 -11.99 -14.86
CA CYS A 47 -5.38 -13.43 -14.93
C CYS A 47 -4.46 -14.18 -13.98
N ASP A 48 -4.89 -15.39 -13.60
CA ASP A 48 -4.13 -16.39 -12.86
C ASP A 48 -3.63 -17.50 -13.78
N ILE A 49 -2.42 -17.96 -13.52
CA ILE A 49 -1.83 -19.13 -14.17
C ILE A 49 -1.31 -20.06 -13.08
N GLY A 50 -1.96 -21.20 -12.88
CA GLY A 50 -1.49 -22.20 -11.93
C GLY A 50 -0.18 -22.83 -12.41
N PHE A 51 0.78 -23.07 -11.50
CA PHE A 51 2.00 -23.80 -11.83
C PHE A 51 2.50 -24.68 -10.67
N ALA A 52 3.45 -25.57 -10.94
CA ALA A 52 4.07 -26.46 -9.97
C ALA A 52 5.46 -26.91 -10.42
N GLY A 53 6.27 -27.41 -9.47
CA GLY A 53 7.60 -27.95 -9.75
C GLY A 53 8.72 -26.91 -9.75
N LEU A 54 8.44 -25.68 -9.29
CA LEU A 54 9.38 -24.59 -9.19
C LEU A 54 9.21 -23.89 -7.84
N SER A 55 10.27 -23.33 -7.26
CA SER A 55 10.13 -22.45 -6.08
C SER A 55 9.66 -21.06 -6.49
N LEU A 56 9.06 -20.31 -5.54
CA LEU A 56 8.63 -18.93 -5.79
C LEU A 56 9.80 -18.04 -6.20
N ASP A 57 10.95 -18.15 -5.54
CA ASP A 57 12.12 -17.29 -5.81
C ASP A 57 12.66 -17.48 -7.24
N ILE A 58 12.71 -18.72 -7.73
CA ILE A 58 13.14 -19.00 -9.11
C ILE A 58 12.11 -18.47 -10.11
N ALA A 59 10.82 -18.65 -9.83
CA ALA A 59 9.76 -18.13 -10.68
C ALA A 59 9.75 -16.61 -10.72
N ASP A 60 9.84 -15.93 -9.57
CA ASP A 60 9.89 -14.47 -9.46
C ASP A 60 11.10 -13.90 -10.22
N THR A 61 12.28 -14.52 -10.08
CA THR A 61 13.50 -14.10 -10.82
C THR A 61 13.30 -14.22 -12.32
N ALA A 62 12.85 -15.37 -12.80
CA ALA A 62 12.66 -15.61 -14.24
C ALA A 62 11.63 -14.65 -14.86
N LEU A 63 10.53 -14.37 -14.15
CA LEU A 63 9.48 -13.45 -14.61
C LEU A 63 9.94 -11.99 -14.61
N ARG A 64 10.73 -11.59 -13.62
CA ARG A 64 11.32 -10.25 -13.53
C ARG A 64 12.29 -10.00 -14.70
N ASP A 65 13.19 -10.96 -14.97
CA ASP A 65 14.16 -10.88 -16.06
C ASP A 65 13.47 -10.84 -17.44
N ALA A 66 12.28 -11.42 -17.54
CA ALA A 66 11.53 -11.42 -18.79
C ALA A 66 10.96 -10.04 -19.15
N GLY A 67 10.73 -9.13 -18.20
CA GLY A 67 10.24 -7.77 -18.46
C GLY A 67 8.92 -7.77 -19.22
N LEU A 68 7.84 -8.32 -18.61
CA LEU A 68 6.56 -8.55 -19.29
C LEU A 68 5.77 -7.26 -19.57
N GLY A 69 6.10 -6.14 -18.92
CA GLY A 69 5.38 -4.86 -19.06
C GLY A 69 4.03 -4.83 -18.30
N VAL A 70 3.82 -5.78 -17.39
CA VAL A 70 2.69 -5.90 -16.47
C VAL A 70 3.22 -6.36 -15.11
N ASP A 71 2.46 -6.21 -14.06
CA ASP A 71 2.81 -6.78 -12.75
C ASP A 71 2.68 -8.30 -12.82
N ALA A 72 3.71 -9.00 -12.36
CA ALA A 72 3.78 -10.46 -12.36
C ALA A 72 4.15 -10.94 -10.96
N VAL A 73 3.21 -11.56 -10.26
CA VAL A 73 3.36 -11.94 -8.85
C VAL A 73 3.08 -13.42 -8.65
N THR A 74 4.03 -14.12 -8.04
CA THR A 74 3.85 -15.55 -7.71
C THR A 74 3.51 -15.73 -6.23
N GLN A 75 2.60 -16.64 -5.92
CA GLN A 75 2.13 -16.92 -4.57
C GLN A 75 1.73 -18.39 -4.38
N THR A 76 1.59 -18.81 -3.11
CA THR A 76 0.88 -20.04 -2.77
C THR A 76 -0.62 -19.83 -2.95
N ALA A 77 -1.24 -20.63 -3.80
CA ALA A 77 -2.64 -20.46 -4.20
C ALA A 77 -3.62 -20.55 -3.02
N LYS A 78 -3.37 -21.44 -2.05
CA LYS A 78 -4.29 -21.71 -0.93
C LYS A 78 -4.34 -20.65 0.15
N THR A 79 -3.26 -19.89 0.35
CA THR A 79 -3.10 -18.93 1.48
C THR A 79 -3.14 -17.47 1.05
N ARG A 80 -3.49 -17.20 -0.20
CA ARG A 80 -3.47 -15.83 -0.74
C ARG A 80 -4.65 -14.96 -0.31
N ARG A 81 -5.80 -15.53 0.10
CA ARG A 81 -6.91 -14.79 0.70
C ARG A 81 -6.54 -14.35 2.10
N LYS A 82 -6.72 -13.07 2.39
CA LYS A 82 -6.31 -12.47 3.66
C LYS A 82 -7.52 -11.99 4.46
N LYS A 83 -7.33 -11.94 5.77
CA LYS A 83 -8.36 -11.57 6.74
C LYS A 83 -8.14 -10.18 7.35
N LEU A 84 -6.94 -9.61 7.16
CA LEU A 84 -6.59 -8.26 7.58
C LEU A 84 -5.96 -7.51 6.41
N LEU A 85 -6.48 -6.32 6.12
CA LEU A 85 -5.79 -5.30 5.32
C LEU A 85 -5.15 -4.30 6.28
N ILE A 86 -3.86 -4.04 6.15
CA ILE A 86 -3.20 -2.92 6.81
C ILE A 86 -2.51 -2.06 5.74
N ALA A 87 -2.86 -0.79 5.70
CA ALA A 87 -2.44 0.13 4.65
C ALA A 87 -1.79 1.39 5.23
N ASP A 88 -0.75 1.88 4.56
CA ASP A 88 -0.32 3.27 4.69
C ASP A 88 -1.33 4.22 4.04
N MET A 89 -1.28 5.50 4.39
CA MET A 89 -2.18 6.53 3.86
C MET A 89 -1.53 7.31 2.71
N ASP A 90 -0.51 8.10 3.02
CA ASP A 90 0.12 9.04 2.10
C ASP A 90 0.80 8.29 0.95
N SER A 91 0.66 8.75 -0.28
CA SER A 91 1.18 8.10 -1.50
C SER A 91 0.74 6.63 -1.70
N THR A 92 -0.16 6.11 -0.85
CA THR A 92 -0.70 4.75 -0.92
C THR A 92 -2.22 4.76 -1.08
N MET A 93 -3.00 5.10 -0.06
CA MET A 93 -4.48 5.18 -0.15
C MET A 93 -4.96 6.52 -0.72
N VAL A 94 -4.13 7.56 -0.62
CA VAL A 94 -4.31 8.87 -1.24
C VAL A 94 -3.11 9.20 -2.12
N THR A 95 -3.32 10.07 -3.13
CA THR A 95 -2.27 10.45 -4.10
C THR A 95 -1.45 11.62 -3.57
N GLY A 96 -0.37 11.42 -2.90
CA GLY A 96 0.49 12.51 -2.41
C GLY A 96 0.64 12.51 -0.90
N GLU A 97 1.30 13.54 -0.40
CA GLU A 97 1.69 13.69 0.99
C GLU A 97 0.82 14.76 1.67
N THR A 98 0.01 14.36 2.66
CA THR A 98 -0.92 15.28 3.34
C THR A 98 -0.23 16.43 4.04
N LEU A 99 0.98 16.22 4.57
CA LEU A 99 1.78 17.28 5.18
C LEU A 99 2.28 18.29 4.14
N ASP A 100 2.63 17.86 2.93
CA ASP A 100 3.09 18.74 1.86
C ASP A 100 1.95 19.63 1.36
N GLU A 101 0.73 19.09 1.25
CA GLU A 101 -0.45 19.87 0.91
C GLU A 101 -0.77 20.90 2.01
N LEU A 102 -0.72 20.50 3.28
CA LEU A 102 -0.90 21.41 4.40
C LEU A 102 0.17 22.52 4.41
N ALA A 103 1.43 22.17 4.11
CA ALA A 103 2.53 23.14 4.00
C ALA A 103 2.35 24.11 2.81
N ALA A 104 1.75 23.65 1.71
CA ALA A 104 1.43 24.50 0.57
C ALA A 104 0.39 25.57 0.95
N PHE A 105 -0.70 25.18 1.61
CA PHE A 105 -1.68 26.14 2.17
C PHE A 105 -1.07 27.12 3.16
N ALA A 106 -0.13 26.62 3.97
CA ALA A 106 0.62 27.40 4.94
C ALA A 106 1.63 28.40 4.30
N GLY A 107 1.93 28.25 3.02
CA GLY A 107 2.96 29.03 2.34
C GLY A 107 4.39 28.66 2.77
N VAL A 108 4.60 27.47 3.34
CA VAL A 108 5.89 26.99 3.87
C VAL A 108 6.41 25.74 3.15
N LYS A 109 5.85 25.39 2.00
CA LYS A 109 6.18 24.17 1.23
C LYS A 109 7.68 24.00 1.01
N ASP A 110 8.38 25.07 0.59
CA ASP A 110 9.82 25.00 0.31
C ASP A 110 10.65 24.71 1.56
N HIS A 111 10.22 25.22 2.72
CA HIS A 111 10.89 24.96 4.01
C HIS A 111 10.67 23.49 4.43
N VAL A 112 9.45 22.99 4.30
CA VAL A 112 9.13 21.57 4.59
C VAL A 112 9.93 20.65 3.68
N ALA A 113 10.03 20.96 2.38
CA ALA A 113 10.83 20.18 1.43
C ALA A 113 12.32 20.16 1.80
N ALA A 114 12.88 21.28 2.26
CA ALA A 114 14.27 21.35 2.71
C ALA A 114 14.52 20.48 3.97
N ILE A 115 13.59 20.45 4.93
CA ILE A 115 13.69 19.60 6.13
C ILE A 115 13.60 18.11 5.71
N THR A 116 12.67 17.77 4.81
CA THR A 116 12.53 16.42 4.28
C THR A 116 13.82 15.94 3.60
N ALA A 117 14.47 16.81 2.80
CA ALA A 117 15.75 16.49 2.17
C ALA A 117 16.86 16.20 3.19
N ARG A 118 16.94 17.00 4.28
CA ARG A 118 17.90 16.77 5.38
C ARG A 118 17.66 15.44 6.09
N ALA A 119 16.40 15.10 6.34
CA ALA A 119 16.04 13.80 6.92
C ALA A 119 16.43 12.63 5.98
N MET A 120 16.19 12.76 4.68
CA MET A 120 16.59 11.76 3.67
C MET A 120 18.11 11.58 3.57
N ASN A 121 18.89 12.63 3.86
CA ASN A 121 20.35 12.59 3.92
C ASN A 121 20.88 12.03 5.26
N GLY A 122 19.99 11.68 6.21
CA GLY A 122 20.37 11.17 7.52
C GLY A 122 20.86 12.24 8.52
N GLU A 123 20.63 13.52 8.23
CA GLU A 123 20.98 14.65 9.11
C GLU A 123 20.00 14.82 10.28
N LEU A 124 18.78 14.31 10.10
CA LEU A 124 17.70 14.32 11.08
C LEU A 124 17.09 12.93 11.19
N ASP A 125 16.74 12.53 12.41
CA ASP A 125 15.85 11.38 12.60
C ASP A 125 14.39 11.74 12.28
N PHE A 126 13.52 10.71 12.28
CA PHE A 126 12.11 10.88 11.94
C PHE A 126 11.39 11.88 12.86
N GLU A 127 11.63 11.78 14.19
CA GLU A 127 10.96 12.62 15.20
C GLU A 127 11.39 14.06 15.07
N ALA A 128 12.71 14.33 14.97
CA ALA A 128 13.25 15.67 14.80
C ALA A 128 12.74 16.32 13.50
N ALA A 129 12.72 15.57 12.39
CA ALA A 129 12.18 16.06 11.11
C ALA A 129 10.68 16.36 11.19
N LEU A 130 9.91 15.52 11.88
CA LEU A 130 8.48 15.76 12.10
C LEU A 130 8.26 17.02 12.95
N ASP A 131 8.97 17.16 14.05
CA ASP A 131 8.88 18.32 14.95
C ASP A 131 9.26 19.64 14.23
N GLU A 132 10.35 19.65 13.42
CA GLU A 132 10.73 20.84 12.64
C GLU A 132 9.64 21.20 11.60
N ARG A 133 9.08 20.22 10.87
CA ARG A 133 8.04 20.47 9.86
C ARG A 133 6.74 20.95 10.47
N VAL A 134 6.30 20.31 11.56
CA VAL A 134 5.06 20.71 12.26
C VAL A 134 5.23 22.06 12.96
N GLY A 135 6.44 22.35 13.44
CA GLY A 135 6.77 23.66 14.02
C GLY A 135 6.51 24.85 13.08
N LEU A 136 6.65 24.65 11.77
CA LEU A 136 6.33 25.66 10.75
C LEU A 136 4.83 26.00 10.65
N LEU A 137 3.96 25.15 11.21
CA LEU A 137 2.51 25.32 11.21
C LEU A 137 1.99 26.03 12.48
N ASP A 138 2.88 26.48 13.38
CA ASP A 138 2.49 27.14 14.63
C ASP A 138 1.65 28.39 14.39
N GLY A 139 0.56 28.52 15.15
CA GLY A 139 -0.37 29.66 15.08
C GLY A 139 -1.36 29.61 13.91
N MET A 140 -1.29 28.64 13.01
CA MET A 140 -2.23 28.49 11.89
C MET A 140 -3.60 28.04 12.36
N SER A 141 -4.66 28.52 11.68
CA SER A 141 -6.04 28.09 11.95
C SER A 141 -6.20 26.59 11.64
N THR A 142 -6.94 25.87 12.49
CA THR A 142 -7.33 24.49 12.23
C THR A 142 -8.23 24.33 10.99
N ASP A 143 -8.86 25.43 10.49
CA ASP A 143 -9.65 25.40 9.25
C ASP A 143 -8.79 25.02 8.04
N MET A 144 -7.47 25.26 8.10
CA MET A 144 -6.55 24.87 7.02
C MET A 144 -6.48 23.35 6.81
N LEU A 145 -6.72 22.56 7.86
CA LEU A 145 -6.81 21.11 7.73
C LEU A 145 -7.96 20.70 6.79
N ALA A 146 -9.11 21.39 6.91
CA ALA A 146 -10.26 21.15 6.06
C ALA A 146 -10.04 21.64 4.63
N GLU A 147 -9.31 22.74 4.43
CA GLU A 147 -8.95 23.20 3.08
C GLU A 147 -7.95 22.25 2.42
N ALA A 148 -6.88 21.84 3.12
CA ALA A 148 -5.92 20.86 2.61
C ALA A 148 -6.60 19.53 2.26
N TRP A 149 -7.58 19.10 3.05
CA TRP A 149 -8.33 17.88 2.78
C TRP A 149 -9.08 17.90 1.43
N LYS A 150 -9.53 19.05 0.97
CA LYS A 150 -10.25 19.18 -0.31
C LYS A 150 -9.39 18.90 -1.54
N GLU A 151 -8.06 19.06 -1.40
CA GLU A 151 -7.10 18.81 -2.48
C GLU A 151 -6.62 17.34 -2.50
N ILE A 152 -6.96 16.56 -1.47
CA ILE A 152 -6.55 15.16 -1.38
C ILE A 152 -7.43 14.30 -2.29
N GLU A 153 -6.78 13.57 -3.18
CA GLU A 153 -7.44 12.60 -4.05
C GLU A 153 -7.17 11.16 -3.58
N TYR A 154 -8.16 10.30 -3.73
CA TYR A 154 -7.98 8.87 -3.45
C TYR A 154 -7.26 8.18 -4.59
N THR A 155 -6.34 7.29 -4.23
CA THR A 155 -5.71 6.38 -5.18
C THR A 155 -6.76 5.49 -5.84
N GLY A 156 -6.61 5.24 -7.14
CA GLY A 156 -7.51 4.38 -7.89
C GLY A 156 -7.68 3.02 -7.22
N GLY A 157 -8.92 2.54 -7.12
CA GLY A 157 -9.24 1.26 -6.49
C GLY A 157 -9.28 1.24 -4.96
N ALA A 158 -8.91 2.34 -4.26
CA ALA A 158 -8.84 2.38 -2.80
C ALA A 158 -10.16 1.98 -2.13
N LYS A 159 -11.26 2.59 -2.53
CA LYS A 159 -12.59 2.27 -1.99
C LYS A 159 -13.01 0.84 -2.30
N THR A 160 -12.80 0.41 -3.55
CA THR A 160 -13.11 -0.95 -4.00
C THR A 160 -12.34 -2.00 -3.21
N LEU A 161 -11.04 -1.77 -2.96
CA LEU A 161 -10.20 -2.67 -2.15
C LEU A 161 -10.79 -2.86 -0.75
N VAL A 162 -11.01 -1.77 -0.03
CA VAL A 162 -11.52 -1.81 1.35
C VAL A 162 -12.92 -2.43 1.38
N ALA A 163 -13.84 -1.97 0.52
CA ALA A 163 -15.22 -2.46 0.50
C ALA A 163 -15.29 -3.95 0.18
N THR A 164 -14.51 -4.42 -0.81
CA THR A 164 -14.51 -5.83 -1.22
C THR A 164 -13.95 -6.73 -0.12
N MET A 165 -12.82 -6.37 0.47
CA MET A 165 -12.23 -7.17 1.55
C MET A 165 -13.16 -7.24 2.77
N LYS A 166 -13.78 -6.12 3.16
CA LYS A 166 -14.75 -6.08 4.27
C LYS A 166 -16.02 -6.89 3.98
N ALA A 167 -16.56 -6.82 2.78
CA ALA A 167 -17.70 -7.65 2.38
C ALA A 167 -17.40 -9.16 2.45
N ASN A 168 -16.12 -9.53 2.40
CA ASN A 168 -15.64 -10.90 2.56
C ASN A 168 -15.12 -11.20 3.98
N GLY A 169 -15.45 -10.38 4.97
CA GLY A 169 -15.18 -10.61 6.39
C GLY A 169 -13.76 -10.22 6.85
N ALA A 170 -13.00 -9.48 6.05
CA ALA A 170 -11.71 -8.98 6.47
C ALA A 170 -11.87 -7.72 7.34
N PHE A 171 -10.94 -7.53 8.27
CA PHE A 171 -10.74 -6.29 9.01
C PHE A 171 -9.83 -5.35 8.22
N ALA A 172 -10.13 -4.06 8.18
CA ALA A 172 -9.35 -3.08 7.43
C ALA A 172 -8.79 -1.99 8.35
N ALA A 173 -7.46 -1.81 8.34
CA ALA A 173 -6.73 -0.86 9.17
C ALA A 173 -5.90 0.10 8.33
N LEU A 174 -5.91 1.38 8.72
CA LEU A 174 -5.11 2.45 8.14
C LEU A 174 -4.10 2.93 9.18
N VAL A 175 -2.79 2.88 8.88
CA VAL A 175 -1.73 3.27 9.83
C VAL A 175 -0.72 4.17 9.14
N SER A 176 -0.64 5.43 9.55
CA SER A 176 0.15 6.46 8.89
C SER A 176 1.10 7.18 9.85
N GLY A 177 2.26 7.58 9.33
CA GLY A 177 3.13 8.56 9.97
C GLY A 177 2.62 10.01 9.86
N GLY A 178 1.54 10.24 9.09
CA GLY A 178 0.83 11.52 8.96
C GLY A 178 -0.04 11.84 10.18
N PHE A 179 -1.20 12.49 9.99
CA PHE A 179 -2.01 13.03 11.08
C PHE A 179 -3.41 12.42 11.13
N ASP A 180 -3.92 12.26 12.36
CA ASP A 180 -5.22 11.66 12.71
C ASP A 180 -6.42 12.38 12.09
N TYR A 181 -6.31 13.68 11.86
CA TYR A 181 -7.33 14.45 11.14
C TYR A 181 -7.60 13.83 9.76
N PHE A 182 -6.53 13.53 9.01
CA PHE A 182 -6.62 12.97 7.65
C PHE A 182 -6.95 11.48 7.68
N THR A 183 -6.29 10.67 8.53
CA THR A 183 -6.62 9.25 8.62
C THR A 183 -8.06 9.02 9.06
N GLY A 184 -8.57 9.84 9.99
CA GLY A 184 -9.97 9.80 10.40
C GLY A 184 -10.96 10.15 9.28
N ALA A 185 -10.59 11.06 8.37
CA ALA A 185 -11.39 11.36 7.17
C ALA A 185 -11.37 10.18 6.18
N VAL A 186 -10.18 9.67 5.84
CA VAL A 186 -10.02 8.48 4.97
C VAL A 186 -10.78 7.29 5.53
N ARG A 187 -10.65 7.02 6.84
CA ARG A 187 -11.38 5.94 7.50
C ARG A 187 -12.89 6.03 7.29
N ARG A 188 -13.45 7.22 7.52
CA ARG A 188 -14.91 7.43 7.35
C ARG A 188 -15.37 7.23 5.91
N GLU A 189 -14.61 7.75 4.94
CA GLU A 189 -15.02 7.75 3.54
C GLU A 189 -14.77 6.42 2.83
N LEU A 190 -13.65 5.74 3.13
CA LEU A 190 -13.32 4.44 2.55
C LEU A 190 -13.85 3.26 3.37
N GLY A 191 -14.27 3.51 4.63
CA GLY A 191 -14.89 2.50 5.48
C GLY A 191 -13.90 1.60 6.23
N PHE A 192 -12.69 2.05 6.53
CA PHE A 192 -11.77 1.31 7.40
C PHE A 192 -12.36 1.10 8.80
N ASP A 193 -12.02 -0.01 9.45
CA ASP A 193 -12.47 -0.34 10.81
C ASP A 193 -11.61 0.38 11.87
N PHE A 194 -10.34 0.60 11.55
CA PHE A 194 -9.34 1.18 12.45
C PHE A 194 -8.49 2.20 11.70
N ASP A 195 -8.08 3.26 12.40
CA ASP A 195 -7.01 4.15 11.96
C ASP A 195 -6.09 4.53 13.12
N GLN A 196 -4.83 4.83 12.79
CA GLN A 196 -3.82 5.28 13.72
C GLN A 196 -2.83 6.20 13.04
N ALA A 197 -2.59 7.39 13.63
CA ALA A 197 -1.66 8.38 13.12
C ALA A 197 -1.19 9.32 14.24
N ASN A 198 -0.25 10.23 13.93
CA ASN A 198 0.18 11.26 14.88
C ASN A 198 -0.93 12.27 15.11
N VAL A 199 -1.00 12.85 16.33
CA VAL A 199 -2.02 13.80 16.73
C VAL A 199 -1.43 15.19 16.77
N LEU A 200 -1.97 16.12 15.96
CA LEU A 200 -1.62 17.54 16.03
C LEU A 200 -2.22 18.17 17.29
N ILE A 201 -1.39 18.87 18.07
CA ILE A 201 -1.88 19.59 19.26
C ILE A 201 -2.46 20.93 18.80
N THR A 202 -3.71 21.17 19.20
CA THR A 202 -4.44 22.40 18.89
C THR A 202 -4.79 23.16 20.16
N GLN A 203 -4.85 24.49 20.09
CA GLN A 203 -5.31 25.36 21.15
C GLN A 203 -6.05 26.57 20.55
N ASP A 204 -7.23 26.87 21.07
CA ASP A 204 -8.06 28.01 20.66
C ASP A 204 -8.31 28.08 19.13
N GLY A 205 -8.51 26.91 18.49
CA GLY A 205 -8.73 26.79 17.03
C GLY A 205 -7.48 26.98 16.18
N LYS A 206 -6.30 26.87 16.79
CA LYS A 206 -5.00 26.98 16.11
C LYS A 206 -4.14 25.78 16.36
N LEU A 207 -3.28 25.46 15.40
CA LEU A 207 -2.18 24.51 15.54
C LEU A 207 -1.12 25.12 16.46
N THR A 208 -0.54 24.31 17.36
CA THR A 208 0.51 24.74 18.29
C THR A 208 1.92 24.47 17.76
N GLY A 209 2.06 24.02 16.53
CA GLY A 209 3.33 23.57 15.98
C GLY A 209 3.90 22.31 16.65
N LYS A 210 3.06 21.52 17.34
CA LYS A 210 3.50 20.33 18.09
C LYS A 210 2.62 19.13 17.80
N VAL A 211 3.20 17.93 17.97
CA VAL A 211 2.51 16.66 17.95
C VAL A 211 2.50 16.03 19.34
N GLN A 212 1.46 15.23 19.60
CA GLN A 212 1.39 14.44 20.82
C GLN A 212 2.50 13.38 20.83
N LYS A 213 3.15 13.20 21.97
CA LYS A 213 4.19 12.18 22.14
C LYS A 213 3.62 10.94 22.85
N PRO A 214 4.17 9.72 22.55
CA PRO A 214 5.24 9.47 21.58
C PRO A 214 4.75 9.60 20.14
N VAL A 215 5.65 9.97 19.23
CA VAL A 215 5.33 9.98 17.78
C VAL A 215 5.23 8.55 17.24
N LEU A 216 4.38 8.37 16.24
CA LEU A 216 4.22 7.11 15.53
C LEU A 216 5.18 7.09 14.34
N ASP A 217 6.20 6.27 14.46
CA ASP A 217 7.21 6.04 13.44
C ASP A 217 6.97 4.72 12.68
N ARG A 218 7.99 4.23 11.97
CA ARG A 218 7.95 2.94 11.27
C ARG A 218 7.62 1.74 12.18
N GLN A 219 8.06 1.78 13.47
CA GLN A 219 7.78 0.69 14.41
C GLN A 219 6.31 0.63 14.76
N ALA A 220 5.63 1.75 14.82
CA ALA A 220 4.19 1.80 15.10
C ALA A 220 3.36 1.00 14.07
N LYS A 221 3.81 0.92 12.81
CA LYS A 221 3.14 0.09 11.77
C LYS A 221 3.30 -1.41 12.04
N VAL A 222 4.47 -1.83 12.51
CA VAL A 222 4.72 -3.22 12.93
C VAL A 222 3.88 -3.57 14.17
N ASP A 223 3.93 -2.70 15.18
CA ASP A 223 3.18 -2.90 16.43
C ASP A 223 1.67 -2.96 16.16
N ALA A 224 1.16 -2.13 15.23
CA ALA A 224 -0.24 -2.15 14.81
C ALA A 224 -0.61 -3.46 14.12
N LEU A 225 0.25 -3.97 13.21
CA LEU A 225 0.02 -5.25 12.54
C LEU A 225 -0.04 -6.41 13.56
N GLU A 226 0.93 -6.51 14.46
CA GLU A 226 0.98 -7.56 15.49
C GLU A 226 -0.21 -7.47 16.45
N LYS A 227 -0.53 -6.27 16.92
CA LYS A 227 -1.68 -6.02 17.80
C LYS A 227 -2.99 -6.41 17.15
N LEU A 228 -3.24 -5.90 15.93
CA LEU A 228 -4.51 -6.13 15.25
C LEU A 228 -4.70 -7.59 14.84
N THR A 229 -3.64 -8.29 14.41
CA THR A 229 -3.73 -9.73 14.12
C THR A 229 -4.07 -10.53 15.39
N ALA A 230 -3.44 -10.19 16.53
CA ALA A 230 -3.76 -10.82 17.81
C ALA A 230 -5.20 -10.54 18.26
N GLU A 231 -5.68 -9.31 18.16
CA GLU A 231 -7.07 -8.91 18.50
C GLU A 231 -8.11 -9.61 17.62
N GLN A 232 -7.79 -9.84 16.33
CA GLN A 232 -8.67 -10.57 15.41
C GLN A 232 -8.55 -12.11 15.55
N GLY A 233 -7.64 -12.62 16.39
CA GLY A 233 -7.41 -14.05 16.57
C GLY A 233 -6.84 -14.75 15.32
N ILE A 234 -6.02 -14.04 14.53
CA ILE A 234 -5.35 -14.51 13.31
C ILE A 234 -3.83 -14.34 13.43
N GLY A 235 -3.07 -14.94 12.52
CA GLY A 235 -1.63 -14.69 12.43
C GLY A 235 -1.28 -13.59 11.43
N VAL A 236 -0.03 -13.10 11.48
CA VAL A 236 0.48 -12.11 10.52
C VAL A 236 0.46 -12.66 9.08
N GLU A 237 0.51 -13.98 8.91
CA GLU A 237 0.38 -14.67 7.62
C GLU A 237 -0.99 -14.49 6.97
N ASP A 238 -2.02 -14.17 7.75
CA ASP A 238 -3.38 -13.88 7.29
C ASP A 238 -3.58 -12.38 6.93
N ALA A 239 -2.53 -11.56 7.04
CA ALA A 239 -2.58 -10.14 6.71
C ALA A 239 -2.01 -9.85 5.31
N ILE A 240 -2.59 -8.83 4.65
CA ILE A 240 -2.00 -8.13 3.51
C ILE A 240 -1.64 -6.71 3.95
N ALA A 241 -0.37 -6.34 3.74
CA ALA A 241 0.16 -5.01 4.03
C ALA A 241 0.49 -4.28 2.73
N VAL A 242 0.23 -2.98 2.66
CA VAL A 242 0.53 -2.15 1.50
C VAL A 242 1.09 -0.80 1.92
N GLY A 243 2.12 -0.34 1.21
CA GLY A 243 2.77 0.95 1.40
C GLY A 243 3.75 1.25 0.27
N ASP A 244 4.25 2.49 0.19
CA ASP A 244 5.17 2.97 -0.85
C ASP A 244 6.57 3.32 -0.33
N GLY A 245 6.70 3.54 0.98
CA GLY A 245 7.84 4.14 1.63
C GLY A 245 8.76 3.16 2.39
N ALA A 246 9.96 3.62 2.72
CA ALA A 246 10.92 2.86 3.51
C ALA A 246 10.42 2.61 4.96
N ASN A 247 9.51 3.46 5.45
CA ASN A 247 8.81 3.30 6.73
C ASN A 247 7.85 2.11 6.75
N ASP A 248 7.45 1.58 5.57
CA ASP A 248 6.54 0.46 5.42
C ASP A 248 7.25 -0.88 5.33
N LEU A 249 8.54 -0.89 5.00
CA LEU A 249 9.29 -2.11 4.69
C LEU A 249 9.20 -3.19 5.77
N GLN A 250 9.25 -2.83 7.05
CA GLN A 250 9.16 -3.80 8.13
C GLN A 250 7.76 -4.43 8.21
N MET A 251 6.71 -3.60 8.10
CA MET A 251 5.33 -4.07 8.05
C MET A 251 5.09 -4.96 6.80
N ILE A 252 5.56 -4.53 5.63
CA ILE A 252 5.49 -5.28 4.36
C ILE A 252 6.21 -6.62 4.49
N SER A 253 7.39 -6.66 5.11
CA SER A 253 8.18 -7.88 5.27
C SER A 253 7.56 -8.87 6.26
N LEU A 254 6.84 -8.38 7.27
CA LEU A 254 6.24 -9.21 8.32
C LEU A 254 4.90 -9.82 7.89
N ALA A 255 4.11 -9.10 7.09
CA ALA A 255 2.80 -9.56 6.64
C ALA A 255 2.89 -10.77 5.71
N GLY A 256 1.91 -11.68 5.78
CA GLY A 256 1.83 -12.84 4.90
C GLY A 256 1.79 -12.51 3.40
N THR A 257 1.28 -11.33 3.05
CA THR A 257 1.41 -10.71 1.73
C THR A 257 1.75 -9.25 1.92
N GLY A 258 2.99 -8.87 1.68
CA GLY A 258 3.43 -7.47 1.73
C GLY A 258 3.65 -6.93 0.33
N VAL A 259 3.06 -5.77 0.04
CA VAL A 259 3.02 -5.15 -1.28
C VAL A 259 3.66 -3.76 -1.24
N ALA A 260 4.72 -3.58 -2.02
CA ALA A 260 5.26 -2.26 -2.37
C ALA A 260 4.45 -1.71 -3.55
N PHE A 261 3.63 -0.69 -3.28
CA PHE A 261 2.68 -0.14 -4.25
C PHE A 261 3.22 1.17 -4.83
N HIS A 262 3.49 1.21 -6.14
CA HIS A 262 4.10 2.36 -6.83
C HIS A 262 5.29 2.95 -6.06
N ALA A 263 6.02 2.07 -5.38
CA ALA A 263 7.00 2.43 -4.38
C ALA A 263 8.29 3.00 -4.99
N LYS A 264 9.04 3.72 -4.15
CA LYS A 264 10.36 4.24 -4.52
C LYS A 264 11.33 3.08 -4.86
N PRO A 265 12.29 3.26 -5.77
CA PRO A 265 13.19 2.18 -6.21
C PRO A 265 13.86 1.41 -5.07
N ALA A 266 14.36 2.10 -4.06
CA ALA A 266 15.00 1.47 -2.89
C ALA A 266 14.05 0.60 -2.05
N VAL A 267 12.74 0.84 -2.11
CA VAL A 267 11.71 0.01 -1.48
C VAL A 267 11.41 -1.21 -2.34
N GLN A 268 11.29 -1.01 -3.67
CA GLN A 268 11.08 -2.10 -4.63
C GLN A 268 12.19 -3.14 -4.61
N GLU A 269 13.44 -2.73 -4.40
CA GLU A 269 14.59 -3.63 -4.31
C GLU A 269 14.51 -4.58 -3.09
N GLN A 270 13.80 -4.19 -2.04
CA GLN A 270 13.67 -4.93 -0.79
C GLN A 270 12.34 -5.69 -0.66
N ALA A 271 11.32 -5.26 -1.36
CA ALA A 271 10.01 -5.90 -1.34
C ALA A 271 9.94 -7.07 -2.32
N ARG A 272 9.35 -8.18 -1.90
CA ARG A 272 9.13 -9.33 -2.79
C ARG A 272 8.05 -9.06 -3.84
N ILE A 273 6.98 -8.38 -3.45
CA ILE A 273 5.85 -8.07 -4.32
C ILE A 273 5.83 -6.57 -4.58
N CYS A 274 5.90 -6.19 -5.85
CA CYS A 274 5.77 -4.82 -6.32
C CYS A 274 4.59 -4.72 -7.28
N ILE A 275 3.74 -3.72 -7.09
CA ILE A 275 2.68 -3.34 -8.02
C ILE A 275 3.06 -1.98 -8.61
N ASN A 276 3.32 -1.96 -9.91
CA ASN A 276 3.80 -0.77 -10.65
C ASN A 276 2.88 -0.37 -11.82
N HIS A 277 1.99 -1.26 -12.23
CA HIS A 277 1.07 -1.06 -13.36
C HIS A 277 -0.39 -1.02 -12.91
N GLY A 278 -0.79 -1.90 -11.98
CA GLY A 278 -2.13 -1.95 -11.40
C GLY A 278 -2.42 -0.76 -10.49
N ASP A 279 -3.70 -0.51 -10.22
CA ASP A 279 -4.15 0.32 -9.11
C ASP A 279 -4.33 -0.55 -7.84
N LEU A 280 -4.95 -0.01 -6.78
CA LEU A 280 -5.14 -0.76 -5.54
C LEU A 280 -6.06 -2.00 -5.68
N THR A 281 -6.85 -2.12 -6.77
CA THR A 281 -7.59 -3.35 -7.05
C THR A 281 -6.67 -4.52 -7.39
N ALA A 282 -5.40 -4.27 -7.74
CA ALA A 282 -4.40 -5.31 -7.91
C ALA A 282 -4.29 -6.22 -6.68
N LEU A 283 -4.44 -5.65 -5.47
CA LEU A 283 -4.40 -6.42 -4.22
C LEU A 283 -5.58 -7.40 -4.09
N LEU A 284 -6.69 -7.14 -4.77
CA LEU A 284 -7.81 -8.08 -4.86
C LEU A 284 -7.49 -9.23 -5.83
N TYR A 285 -6.92 -8.91 -7.00
CA TYR A 285 -6.49 -9.95 -7.94
C TYR A 285 -5.42 -10.85 -7.34
N LEU A 286 -4.45 -10.30 -6.60
CA LEU A 286 -3.48 -11.11 -5.85
C LEU A 286 -4.14 -12.12 -4.91
N GLN A 287 -5.26 -11.75 -4.32
CA GLN A 287 -6.05 -12.61 -3.45
C GLN A 287 -7.00 -13.55 -4.20
N GLY A 288 -7.06 -13.49 -5.53
CA GLY A 288 -7.89 -14.32 -6.40
C GLY A 288 -9.36 -13.92 -6.43
N TYR A 289 -9.67 -12.65 -6.19
CA TYR A 289 -10.98 -12.10 -6.50
C TYR A 289 -11.08 -11.86 -8.01
N ALA A 290 -12.18 -12.24 -8.62
CA ALA A 290 -12.51 -11.79 -9.97
C ALA A 290 -13.09 -10.36 -9.92
N LYS A 291 -13.01 -9.62 -11.02
CA LYS A 291 -13.59 -8.25 -11.10
C LYS A 291 -15.10 -8.23 -10.81
N SER A 292 -15.80 -9.33 -11.11
CA SER A 292 -17.21 -9.52 -10.77
C SER A 292 -17.50 -9.61 -9.27
N ASP A 293 -16.49 -9.89 -8.44
CA ASP A 293 -16.60 -9.98 -6.98
C ASP A 293 -16.39 -8.62 -6.30
N PHE A 294 -16.00 -7.60 -7.05
CA PHE A 294 -15.68 -6.28 -6.50
C PHE A 294 -16.93 -5.55 -6.02
N VAL A 295 -16.82 -4.96 -4.83
CA VAL A 295 -17.82 -4.09 -4.22
C VAL A 295 -17.38 -2.63 -4.46
N ILE A 296 -18.28 -1.80 -4.99
CA ILE A 296 -17.99 -0.41 -5.40
C ILE A 296 -18.67 0.57 -4.44
#